data_4ce1ff9815f4431a90aa19bf962b47c4
#
_entry.id   4ce1ff9815f4431a90aa19bf962b47c4
#
_cell.length_a   1.000
_cell.length_b   1.000
_cell.length_c   1.000
_cell.angle_alpha   90.00
_cell.angle_beta   90.00
_cell.angle_gamma   90.00
#
_symmetry.space_group_name_H-M   'P 1'
#
loop_
_entity.id
_entity.type
_entity.pdbx_description
1 polymer ?
#
loop_
_entity_poly.entity_id
_entity_poly.type
_entity_poly.pdbx_seq_one_letter_code
_entity_poly.pdbx_strand_id
1 'polypeptide(L)'
;VRRRIAASRSAARHNARLSTDAPTLNFWPMRPFPIAPIYHIISRLGLRVGHEPRDGQPAIAWETGTWVTSRQAAPLPHDAINLQCVDISKSKVERTWEEVAGYPLAVDPLTTAGRLVAKPEENARHGGRILSGPLKRRRKGWVYERLVDCLVDGQICTMRLMTAGGHLAVAYEKFRPEPQWFGGTRLAIPRTPDQLFSAQEQGLLRRFAAAMHLDYGEMDVLRDQSTGLIYVVDANRTPTRPPGLAEKDWASVYDLQAEAFKALLQPWGLA
;
A
#
# COMPACT_ATOMS: atom_id res chain seq x y z
N VAL A 1 16.68 17.27 3.95
CA VAL A 1 16.45 18.65 3.47
C VAL A 1 15.98 18.64 2.02
N ARG A 2 16.75 18.12 1.02
CA ARG A 2 16.39 18.17 -0.42
C ARG A 2 15.02 17.58 -0.73
N ARG A 3 14.64 16.44 -0.12
CA ARG A 3 13.32 15.80 -0.33
C ARG A 3 12.16 16.67 0.19
N ARG A 4 12.31 17.33 1.33
CA ARG A 4 11.29 18.24 1.88
C ARG A 4 11.08 19.46 0.99
N ILE A 5 12.15 20.05 0.47
CA ILE A 5 12.09 21.18 -0.46
C ILE A 5 11.36 20.77 -1.75
N ALA A 6 11.68 19.60 -2.32
CA ALA A 6 11.01 19.10 -3.52
C ALA A 6 9.50 18.87 -3.29
N ALA A 7 9.10 18.28 -2.15
CA ALA A 7 7.70 18.08 -1.78
C ALA A 7 6.95 19.42 -1.63
N SER A 8 7.55 20.41 -0.96
CA SER A 8 6.96 21.75 -0.82
C SER A 8 6.78 22.46 -2.16
N ARG A 9 7.77 22.38 -3.06
CA ARG A 9 7.65 22.95 -4.41
C ARG A 9 6.57 22.24 -5.25
N SER A 10 6.40 20.95 -5.09
CA SER A 10 5.36 20.19 -5.78
C SER A 10 3.97 20.60 -5.29
N ALA A 11 3.77 20.71 -3.98
CA ALA A 11 2.54 21.20 -3.39
C ALA A 11 2.19 22.62 -3.86
N ALA A 12 3.16 23.52 -3.89
CA ALA A 12 2.98 24.89 -4.39
C ALA A 12 2.53 24.91 -5.86
N ARG A 13 3.20 24.14 -6.73
CA ARG A 13 2.82 24.02 -8.16
C ARG A 13 1.44 23.42 -8.37
N HIS A 14 1.06 22.44 -7.54
CA HIS A 14 -0.27 21.86 -7.59
C HIS A 14 -1.32 22.92 -7.20
N ASN A 15 -1.12 23.58 -6.06
CA ASN A 15 -2.03 24.58 -5.54
C ASN A 15 -2.21 25.80 -6.46
N ALA A 16 -1.16 26.18 -7.20
CA ALA A 16 -1.23 27.30 -8.15
C ALA A 16 -2.21 27.08 -9.32
N ARG A 17 -2.69 25.87 -9.53
CA ARG A 17 -3.66 25.49 -10.58
C ARG A 17 -5.10 25.50 -10.09
N LEU A 18 -5.32 25.76 -8.80
CA LEU A 18 -6.62 25.69 -8.14
C LEU A 18 -7.00 27.05 -7.55
N SER A 19 -8.31 27.29 -7.37
CA SER A 19 -8.78 28.45 -6.64
C SER A 19 -8.19 28.50 -5.23
N THR A 20 -7.98 29.70 -4.71
CA THR A 20 -7.59 29.91 -3.30
C THR A 20 -8.62 29.38 -2.32
N ASP A 21 -9.89 29.35 -2.72
CA ASP A 21 -11.03 28.93 -1.92
C ASP A 21 -11.31 27.42 -2.04
N ALA A 22 -10.55 26.71 -2.89
CA ALA A 22 -10.69 25.27 -3.02
C ALA A 22 -10.36 24.56 -1.69
N PRO A 23 -11.10 23.49 -1.33
CA PRO A 23 -10.88 22.77 -0.09
C PRO A 23 -9.47 22.17 -0.05
N THR A 24 -8.92 22.06 1.16
CA THR A 24 -7.54 21.64 1.37
C THR A 24 -7.46 20.32 2.10
N LEU A 25 -6.78 19.33 1.53
CA LEU A 25 -6.38 18.11 2.24
C LEU A 25 -5.01 18.34 2.89
N ASN A 26 -4.94 18.21 4.22
CA ASN A 26 -3.74 18.44 4.99
C ASN A 26 -2.93 17.14 5.18
N PHE A 27 -1.66 17.17 4.86
CA PHE A 27 -0.73 16.03 5.00
C PHE A 27 0.19 16.25 6.19
N TRP A 28 0.24 15.32 7.13
CA TRP A 28 1.08 15.41 8.31
C TRP A 28 1.72 14.05 8.68
N PRO A 29 2.97 14.00 9.16
CA PRO A 29 3.95 15.09 9.31
C PRO A 29 4.73 15.41 8.02
N MET A 30 4.46 14.69 6.93
CA MET A 30 5.19 14.82 5.67
C MET A 30 4.24 15.23 4.55
N ARG A 31 4.70 16.09 3.64
CA ARG A 31 4.02 16.27 2.34
C ARG A 31 4.35 15.11 1.41
N PRO A 32 3.42 14.73 0.50
CA PRO A 32 3.72 13.73 -0.52
C PRO A 32 4.91 14.11 -1.38
N PHE A 33 5.68 13.11 -1.83
CA PHE A 33 6.75 13.34 -2.80
C PHE A 33 6.17 13.76 -4.15
N PRO A 34 6.96 14.47 -5.00
CA PRO A 34 6.48 15.01 -6.29
C PRO A 34 5.83 13.99 -7.23
N ILE A 35 6.27 12.73 -7.15
CA ILE A 35 5.81 11.62 -8.01
C ILE A 35 4.71 10.77 -7.35
N ALA A 36 4.22 11.16 -6.17
CA ALA A 36 3.22 10.39 -5.47
C ALA A 36 1.86 10.42 -6.22
N PRO A 37 1.22 9.26 -6.44
CA PRO A 37 -0.08 9.16 -7.11
C PRO A 37 -1.17 10.05 -6.52
N ILE A 38 -1.09 10.33 -5.24
CA ILE A 38 -2.06 11.15 -4.52
C ILE A 38 -2.25 12.54 -5.16
N TYR A 39 -1.22 13.13 -5.81
CA TYR A 39 -1.37 14.40 -6.52
C TYR A 39 -2.33 14.29 -7.70
N HIS A 40 -2.36 13.17 -8.40
CA HIS A 40 -3.29 12.94 -9.51
C HIS A 40 -4.72 12.75 -8.99
N ILE A 41 -4.88 12.11 -7.83
CA ILE A 41 -6.17 11.87 -7.17
C ILE A 41 -6.78 13.19 -6.70
N ILE A 42 -6.04 13.93 -5.86
CA ILE A 42 -6.54 15.20 -5.30
C ILE A 42 -6.75 16.28 -6.36
N SER A 43 -5.99 16.26 -7.46
CA SER A 43 -6.20 17.15 -8.60
C SER A 43 -7.56 16.92 -9.25
N ARG A 44 -8.01 15.67 -9.38
CA ARG A 44 -9.33 15.32 -9.92
C ARG A 44 -10.47 15.76 -9.01
N LEU A 45 -10.18 15.77 -7.72
CA LEU A 45 -11.15 16.18 -6.69
C LEU A 45 -11.11 17.69 -6.38
N GLY A 46 -10.28 18.45 -7.10
CA GLY A 46 -10.15 19.89 -6.88
C GLY A 46 -9.58 20.29 -5.52
N LEU A 47 -8.84 19.37 -4.84
CA LEU A 47 -8.31 19.60 -3.50
C LEU A 47 -6.91 20.21 -3.55
N ARG A 48 -6.68 21.21 -2.71
CA ARG A 48 -5.36 21.79 -2.44
C ARG A 48 -4.57 20.90 -1.47
N VAL A 49 -3.26 21.04 -1.49
CA VAL A 49 -2.34 20.37 -0.54
C VAL A 49 -2.00 21.33 0.60
N GLY A 50 -2.37 20.96 1.81
CA GLY A 50 -1.98 21.62 3.06
C GLY A 50 -0.91 20.84 3.84
N HIS A 51 -0.44 21.45 4.94
CA HIS A 51 0.51 20.82 5.87
C HIS A 51 0.28 21.22 7.33
N GLU A 52 -0.74 22.01 7.57
CA GLU A 52 -1.13 22.45 8.89
C GLU A 52 -2.56 21.99 9.15
N PRO A 53 -2.74 20.77 9.70
CA PRO A 53 -4.06 20.26 10.02
C PRO A 53 -4.81 21.23 10.94
N ARG A 54 -6.08 21.43 10.66
CA ARG A 54 -6.99 22.27 11.46
C ARG A 54 -8.28 21.49 11.67
N ASP A 55 -8.93 21.76 12.79
CA ASP A 55 -10.23 21.17 13.07
C ASP A 55 -11.23 21.51 11.96
N GLY A 56 -12.05 20.53 11.61
CA GLY A 56 -13.02 20.64 10.54
C GLY A 56 -12.47 20.61 9.11
N GLN A 57 -11.16 20.37 8.95
CA GLN A 57 -10.54 20.17 7.62
C GLN A 57 -10.03 18.75 7.44
N PRO A 58 -10.16 18.18 6.22
CA PRO A 58 -9.64 16.85 5.95
C PRO A 58 -8.13 16.80 6.14
N ALA A 59 -7.70 15.75 6.80
CA ALA A 59 -6.30 15.49 7.06
C ALA A 59 -5.95 14.02 6.83
N ILE A 60 -4.71 13.77 6.45
CA ILE A 60 -4.17 12.43 6.27
C ILE A 60 -2.81 12.30 6.96
N ALA A 61 -2.68 11.24 7.73
CA ALA A 61 -1.41 10.84 8.30
C ALA A 61 -0.51 10.25 7.21
N TRP A 62 0.50 11.02 6.81
CA TRP A 62 1.38 10.69 5.68
C TRP A 62 2.82 10.50 6.15
N GLU A 63 3.20 9.24 6.33
CA GLU A 63 4.53 8.83 6.80
C GLU A 63 5.03 7.62 6.03
N THR A 64 6.32 7.63 5.68
CA THR A 64 6.97 6.56 4.89
C THR A 64 7.67 5.51 5.75
N GLY A 65 7.72 5.67 7.06
CA GLY A 65 8.33 4.70 7.98
C GLY A 65 7.50 3.43 8.14
N THR A 66 8.13 2.34 8.56
CA THR A 66 7.43 1.09 8.91
C THR A 66 6.57 1.27 10.15
N TRP A 67 7.14 1.90 11.17
CA TRP A 67 6.46 2.27 12.42
C TRP A 67 6.32 3.78 12.51
N VAL A 68 5.20 4.20 13.06
CA VAL A 68 4.96 5.62 13.37
C VAL A 68 5.45 5.91 14.77
N THR A 69 6.42 6.79 14.89
CA THR A 69 7.02 7.17 16.17
C THR A 69 6.62 8.57 16.63
N SER A 70 6.02 9.38 15.75
CA SER A 70 5.84 10.83 15.94
C SER A 70 4.41 11.29 16.25
N ARG A 71 3.41 10.37 16.29
CA ARG A 71 1.99 10.75 16.37
C ARG A 71 1.52 11.20 17.76
N GLN A 72 2.25 10.95 18.82
CA GLN A 72 1.83 11.37 20.18
C GLN A 72 1.73 12.90 20.37
N ALA A 73 2.29 13.68 19.46
CA ALA A 73 2.23 15.14 19.45
C ALA A 73 1.67 15.72 18.14
N ALA A 74 0.98 14.91 17.33
CA ALA A 74 0.50 15.35 16.03
C ALA A 74 -0.78 16.19 16.17
N PRO A 75 -0.87 17.36 15.54
CA PRO A 75 -2.08 18.17 15.50
C PRO A 75 -3.11 17.61 14.51
N LEU A 76 -3.24 16.28 14.41
CA LEU A 76 -4.18 15.63 13.51
C LEU A 76 -5.55 15.53 14.18
N PRO A 77 -6.65 15.82 13.45
CA PRO A 77 -8.00 15.57 13.94
C PRO A 77 -8.21 14.07 14.15
N HIS A 78 -9.15 13.72 15.03
CA HIS A 78 -9.41 12.33 15.44
C HIS A 78 -9.91 11.43 14.29
N ASP A 79 -10.44 12.02 13.23
CA ASP A 79 -10.97 11.39 12.02
C ASP A 79 -9.97 11.44 10.83
N ALA A 80 -8.72 11.84 11.09
CA ALA A 80 -7.72 11.91 10.03
C ALA A 80 -7.47 10.53 9.37
N ILE A 81 -7.44 10.53 8.05
CA ILE A 81 -7.18 9.34 7.22
C ILE A 81 -5.87 8.68 7.65
N ASN A 82 -5.84 7.36 7.80
CA ASN A 82 -4.70 6.56 8.25
C ASN A 82 -4.19 6.92 9.65
N LEU A 83 -4.97 7.61 10.48
CA LEU A 83 -4.53 7.99 11.82
C LEU A 83 -4.11 6.78 12.65
N GLN A 84 -4.84 5.69 12.59
CA GLN A 84 -4.60 4.46 13.34
C GLN A 84 -3.67 3.46 12.62
N CYS A 85 -3.31 3.70 11.36
CA CYS A 85 -2.36 2.86 10.63
C CYS A 85 -0.93 3.16 11.08
N VAL A 86 -0.54 2.70 12.26
CA VAL A 86 0.73 3.05 12.92
C VAL A 86 1.86 2.04 12.68
N ASP A 87 1.52 0.82 12.29
CA ASP A 87 2.47 -0.28 12.07
C ASP A 87 2.14 -1.02 10.76
N ILE A 88 3.07 -0.99 9.82
CA ILE A 88 3.01 -1.73 8.55
C ILE A 88 4.21 -2.68 8.41
N SER A 89 4.74 -3.16 9.54
CA SER A 89 5.81 -4.17 9.56
C SER A 89 5.34 -5.50 8.96
N LYS A 90 6.27 -6.28 8.47
CA LYS A 90 5.95 -7.59 7.86
C LYS A 90 5.26 -8.51 8.86
N SER A 91 5.73 -8.59 10.10
CA SER A 91 5.09 -9.41 11.13
C SER A 91 3.68 -8.92 11.51
N LYS A 92 3.40 -7.60 11.44
CA LYS A 92 2.03 -7.09 11.63
C LYS A 92 1.14 -7.51 10.46
N VAL A 93 1.63 -7.39 9.22
CA VAL A 93 0.91 -7.84 8.01
C VAL A 93 0.60 -9.33 8.10
N GLU A 94 1.59 -10.18 8.41
CA GLU A 94 1.45 -11.64 8.53
C GLU A 94 0.39 -12.03 9.57
N ARG A 95 0.48 -11.48 10.78
CA ARG A 95 -0.49 -11.77 11.86
C ARG A 95 -1.89 -11.32 11.49
N THR A 96 -2.03 -10.10 10.97
CA THR A 96 -3.34 -9.59 10.56
C THR A 96 -3.93 -10.42 9.43
N TRP A 97 -3.11 -10.90 8.48
CA TRP A 97 -3.58 -11.80 7.43
C TRP A 97 -4.07 -13.13 7.99
N GLU A 98 -3.30 -13.76 8.88
CA GLU A 98 -3.70 -15.01 9.54
C GLU A 98 -5.00 -14.87 10.32
N GLU A 99 -5.16 -13.79 11.09
CA GLU A 99 -6.38 -13.48 11.84
C GLU A 99 -7.62 -13.33 10.93
N VAL A 100 -7.45 -12.71 9.76
CA VAL A 100 -8.55 -12.42 8.83
C VAL A 100 -8.86 -13.59 7.91
N ALA A 101 -7.83 -14.27 7.41
CA ALA A 101 -7.97 -15.32 6.40
C ALA A 101 -8.09 -16.71 7.01
N GLY A 102 -7.61 -16.93 8.25
CA GLY A 102 -7.63 -18.22 8.94
C GLY A 102 -6.50 -19.15 8.54
N TYR A 103 -5.50 -18.68 7.79
CA TYR A 103 -4.32 -19.45 7.43
C TYR A 103 -3.06 -18.57 7.39
N PRO A 104 -1.90 -19.11 7.84
CA PRO A 104 -0.68 -18.32 7.97
C PRO A 104 0.10 -18.18 6.67
N LEU A 105 0.72 -17.03 6.48
CA LEU A 105 1.83 -16.82 5.55
C LEU A 105 3.17 -17.15 6.24
N ALA A 106 3.30 -16.77 7.51
CA ALA A 106 4.48 -17.00 8.32
C ALA A 106 4.79 -18.48 8.52
N VAL A 107 6.07 -18.83 8.60
CA VAL A 107 6.55 -20.18 8.88
C VAL A 107 7.65 -20.16 9.94
N ASP A 108 7.80 -21.25 10.69
CA ASP A 108 8.95 -21.43 11.55
C ASP A 108 10.18 -21.89 10.74
N PRO A 109 11.19 -21.05 10.55
CA PRO A 109 12.35 -21.39 9.73
C PRO A 109 13.21 -22.52 10.34
N LEU A 110 13.04 -22.85 11.63
CA LEU A 110 13.82 -23.90 12.30
C LEU A 110 13.25 -25.30 12.03
N THR A 111 11.98 -25.40 11.66
CA THR A 111 11.28 -26.67 11.43
C THR A 111 10.81 -26.83 9.98
N THR A 112 10.64 -25.75 9.25
CA THR A 112 10.15 -25.79 7.87
C THR A 112 11.19 -26.39 6.93
N ALA A 113 10.87 -27.53 6.34
CA ALA A 113 11.67 -28.13 5.28
C ALA A 113 11.40 -27.47 3.92
N GLY A 114 12.42 -27.50 3.03
CA GLY A 114 12.30 -26.98 1.68
C GLY A 114 12.54 -25.47 1.57
N ARG A 115 11.99 -24.84 0.53
CA ARG A 115 12.24 -23.43 0.23
C ARG A 115 11.31 -22.51 1.04
N LEU A 116 11.88 -21.46 1.60
CA LEU A 116 11.14 -20.42 2.32
C LEU A 116 11.68 -19.04 1.95
N VAL A 117 10.88 -18.02 2.18
CA VAL A 117 11.25 -16.61 1.98
C VAL A 117 11.70 -16.03 3.30
N ALA A 118 12.84 -15.32 3.30
CA ALA A 118 13.29 -14.49 4.41
C ALA A 118 13.32 -13.03 3.98
N LYS A 119 12.70 -12.14 4.76
CA LYS A 119 12.62 -10.70 4.47
C LYS A 119 13.00 -9.88 5.71
N PRO A 120 13.62 -8.68 5.53
CA PRO A 120 13.71 -7.73 6.62
C PRO A 120 12.33 -7.34 7.13
N GLU A 121 12.18 -7.17 8.44
CA GLU A 121 10.98 -6.70 9.13
C GLU A 121 10.51 -5.33 8.61
N GLU A 122 11.47 -4.44 8.35
CA GLU A 122 11.21 -3.10 7.89
C GLU A 122 10.76 -3.07 6.42
N ASN A 123 9.78 -2.23 6.14
CA ASN A 123 9.33 -1.95 4.78
C ASN A 123 10.41 -1.27 3.92
N ALA A 124 10.31 -1.42 2.59
CA ALA A 124 11.18 -0.79 1.59
C ALA A 124 12.69 -1.12 1.70
N ARG A 125 13.07 -2.18 2.42
CA ARG A 125 14.49 -2.62 2.53
C ARG A 125 14.98 -3.45 1.35
N HIS A 126 14.09 -3.93 0.48
CA HIS A 126 14.41 -4.70 -0.73
C HIS A 126 15.41 -5.85 -0.54
N GLY A 127 15.42 -6.48 0.63
CA GLY A 127 16.42 -7.48 1.02
C GLY A 127 15.89 -8.93 1.07
N GLY A 128 14.77 -9.22 0.42
CA GLY A 128 14.16 -10.56 0.40
C GLY A 128 15.10 -11.62 -0.20
N ARG A 129 15.07 -12.84 0.35
CA ARG A 129 15.87 -13.99 -0.10
C ARG A 129 15.04 -15.25 -0.03
N ILE A 130 15.30 -16.17 -0.96
CA ILE A 130 14.82 -17.55 -0.86
C ILE A 130 15.93 -18.37 -0.20
N LEU A 131 15.58 -19.10 0.84
CA LEU A 131 16.47 -19.95 1.61
C LEU A 131 15.96 -21.39 1.60
N SER A 132 16.86 -22.36 1.83
CA SER A 132 16.50 -23.76 2.05
C SER A 132 16.50 -24.04 3.54
N GLY A 133 15.36 -24.42 4.09
CA GLY A 133 15.19 -24.81 5.47
C GLY A 133 15.30 -26.33 5.70
N PRO A 134 15.34 -26.80 6.96
CA PRO A 134 15.28 -25.98 8.16
C PRO A 134 16.57 -25.19 8.41
N LEU A 135 16.44 -23.98 8.95
CA LEU A 135 17.58 -23.13 9.26
C LEU A 135 18.14 -23.48 10.65
N LYS A 136 19.43 -23.25 10.86
CA LYS A 136 20.07 -23.45 12.17
C LYS A 136 19.71 -22.39 13.22
N ARG A 137 19.30 -21.18 12.76
CA ARG A 137 18.95 -20.06 13.65
C ARG A 137 18.07 -19.04 12.93
N ARG A 138 17.27 -18.32 13.70
CA ARG A 138 16.56 -17.12 13.23
C ARG A 138 17.50 -15.91 13.24
N ARG A 139 17.30 -15.00 12.29
CA ARG A 139 17.98 -13.71 12.26
C ARG A 139 17.07 -12.64 12.88
N LYS A 140 17.58 -11.88 13.85
CA LYS A 140 16.84 -10.75 14.46
C LYS A 140 16.46 -9.70 13.41
N GLY A 141 15.23 -9.20 13.46
CA GLY A 141 14.71 -8.20 12.52
C GLY A 141 14.40 -8.76 11.12
N TRP A 142 14.17 -10.08 11.03
CA TRP A 142 13.73 -10.76 9.82
C TRP A 142 12.47 -11.56 10.10
N VAL A 143 11.59 -11.63 9.11
CA VAL A 143 10.43 -12.53 9.04
C VAL A 143 10.70 -13.66 8.07
N TYR A 144 9.98 -14.76 8.25
CA TYR A 144 10.11 -15.96 7.44
C TYR A 144 8.74 -16.41 6.97
N GLU A 145 8.56 -16.51 5.66
CA GLU A 145 7.30 -16.81 5.00
C GLU A 145 7.43 -18.06 4.15
N ARG A 146 6.30 -18.72 3.90
CA ARG A 146 6.25 -19.75 2.85
C ARG A 146 6.61 -19.12 1.50
N LEU A 147 7.26 -19.88 0.65
CA LEU A 147 7.43 -19.49 -0.74
C LEU A 147 6.10 -19.79 -1.45
N VAL A 148 5.35 -18.74 -1.76
CA VAL A 148 4.11 -18.84 -2.52
C VAL A 148 4.46 -19.06 -3.99
N ASP A 149 3.92 -20.11 -4.60
CA ASP A 149 4.06 -20.32 -6.05
C ASP A 149 3.15 -19.35 -6.81
N CYS A 150 3.74 -18.26 -7.25
CA CYS A 150 3.03 -17.21 -8.00
C CYS A 150 3.54 -17.09 -9.46
N LEU A 151 4.00 -18.19 -10.05
CA LEU A 151 4.43 -18.23 -11.43
C LEU A 151 3.24 -18.35 -12.38
N VAL A 152 3.16 -17.44 -13.35
CA VAL A 152 2.20 -17.44 -14.45
C VAL A 152 2.99 -17.33 -15.75
N ASP A 153 2.87 -18.30 -16.62
CA ASP A 153 3.59 -18.36 -17.91
C ASP A 153 5.10 -18.12 -17.79
N GLY A 154 5.72 -18.70 -16.75
CA GLY A 154 7.15 -18.57 -16.48
C GLY A 154 7.58 -17.19 -15.95
N GLN A 155 6.64 -16.34 -15.59
CA GLN A 155 6.90 -15.05 -14.96
C GLN A 155 6.35 -15.02 -13.52
N ILE A 156 7.04 -14.31 -12.66
CA ILE A 156 6.56 -14.03 -11.31
C ILE A 156 5.45 -12.99 -11.42
N CYS A 157 4.22 -13.40 -11.08
CA CYS A 157 3.05 -12.52 -11.02
C CYS A 157 2.76 -12.14 -9.56
N THR A 158 2.70 -10.83 -9.29
CA THR A 158 2.26 -10.29 -8.01
C THR A 158 1.15 -9.28 -8.27
N MET A 159 0.17 -9.21 -7.40
CA MET A 159 -0.94 -8.27 -7.53
C MET A 159 -0.73 -7.13 -6.54
N ARG A 160 -0.95 -5.89 -6.99
CA ARG A 160 -1.00 -4.72 -6.11
C ARG A 160 -2.41 -4.17 -6.11
N LEU A 161 -3.02 -4.05 -4.95
CA LEU A 161 -4.40 -3.62 -4.80
C LEU A 161 -4.45 -2.30 -4.03
N MET A 162 -5.11 -1.31 -4.62
CA MET A 162 -5.34 -0.01 -3.99
C MET A 162 -6.63 -0.01 -3.19
N THR A 163 -6.59 0.52 -1.96
CA THR A 163 -7.77 0.71 -1.11
C THR A 163 -7.94 2.18 -0.74
N ALA A 164 -9.20 2.63 -0.64
CA ALA A 164 -9.57 3.94 -0.14
C ALA A 164 -10.98 3.86 0.48
N GLY A 165 -11.12 4.22 1.76
CA GLY A 165 -12.42 4.25 2.44
C GLY A 165 -13.16 2.91 2.44
N GLY A 166 -12.46 1.80 2.53
CA GLY A 166 -13.02 0.45 2.44
C GLY A 166 -13.35 -0.02 1.03
N HIS A 167 -13.18 0.83 0.01
CA HIS A 167 -13.31 0.44 -1.40
C HIS A 167 -12.00 -0.10 -1.95
N LEU A 168 -12.09 -1.18 -2.72
CA LEU A 168 -10.99 -1.69 -3.53
C LEU A 168 -11.04 -0.96 -4.87
N ALA A 169 -10.14 0.00 -5.08
CA ALA A 169 -10.27 0.96 -6.18
C ALA A 169 -9.78 0.40 -7.53
N VAL A 170 -8.58 -0.13 -7.53
CA VAL A 170 -7.91 -0.69 -8.71
C VAL A 170 -6.88 -1.71 -8.27
N ALA A 171 -6.71 -2.74 -9.08
CA ALA A 171 -5.64 -3.71 -8.91
C ALA A 171 -4.65 -3.63 -10.08
N TYR A 172 -3.43 -4.11 -9.86
CA TYR A 172 -2.41 -4.23 -10.89
C TYR A 172 -1.84 -5.65 -10.86
N GLU A 173 -1.87 -6.34 -11.99
CA GLU A 173 -1.01 -7.51 -12.19
C GLU A 173 0.40 -7.00 -12.51
N LYS A 174 1.37 -7.39 -11.71
CA LYS A 174 2.77 -6.98 -11.85
C LYS A 174 3.60 -8.18 -12.23
N PHE A 175 4.23 -8.12 -13.39
CA PHE A 175 5.05 -9.19 -13.94
C PHE A 175 6.53 -8.84 -13.91
N ARG A 176 7.36 -9.85 -13.60
CA ARG A 176 8.81 -9.81 -13.70
C ARG A 176 9.35 -11.18 -14.05
N PRO A 177 10.51 -11.27 -14.75
CA PRO A 177 11.07 -12.57 -15.12
C PRO A 177 11.57 -13.34 -13.90
N GLU A 178 11.43 -14.66 -13.91
CA GLU A 178 12.19 -15.53 -13.03
C GLU A 178 13.70 -15.48 -13.41
N PRO A 179 14.67 -15.48 -12.46
CA PRO A 179 14.51 -15.71 -11.02
C PRO A 179 14.45 -14.44 -10.14
N GLN A 180 14.00 -13.32 -10.67
CA GLN A 180 14.00 -12.02 -9.96
C GLN A 180 12.86 -11.92 -8.93
N TRP A 181 12.80 -12.84 -7.97
CA TRP A 181 11.72 -12.92 -6.96
C TRP A 181 11.48 -11.61 -6.21
N PHE A 182 12.51 -10.82 -5.96
CA PHE A 182 12.45 -9.55 -5.22
C PHE A 182 12.89 -8.35 -6.08
N GLY A 183 12.84 -8.50 -7.38
CA GLY A 183 13.24 -7.48 -8.34
C GLY A 183 12.15 -6.45 -8.63
N GLY A 184 12.51 -5.47 -9.45
CA GLY A 184 11.57 -4.46 -9.95
C GLY A 184 10.53 -5.05 -10.92
N THR A 185 9.32 -4.48 -10.90
CA THR A 185 8.26 -4.80 -11.87
C THR A 185 8.65 -4.34 -13.27
N ARG A 186 8.51 -5.19 -14.28
CA ARG A 186 8.73 -4.86 -15.69
C ARG A 186 7.46 -4.39 -16.39
N LEU A 187 6.34 -5.05 -16.08
CA LEU A 187 5.04 -4.77 -16.66
C LEU A 187 4.01 -4.72 -15.53
N ALA A 188 3.19 -3.68 -15.53
CA ALA A 188 2.02 -3.59 -14.67
C ALA A 188 0.79 -3.37 -15.55
N ILE A 189 -0.21 -4.25 -15.39
CA ILE A 189 -1.47 -4.21 -16.14
C ILE A 189 -2.57 -3.84 -15.15
N PRO A 190 -3.29 -2.73 -15.35
CA PRO A 190 -4.41 -2.38 -14.49
C PRO A 190 -5.58 -3.33 -14.72
N ARG A 191 -6.28 -3.64 -13.63
CA ARG A 191 -7.46 -4.50 -13.58
C ARG A 191 -8.48 -3.90 -12.63
N THR A 192 -9.74 -4.23 -12.83
CA THR A 192 -10.73 -4.07 -11.77
C THR A 192 -10.56 -5.20 -10.73
N PRO A 193 -10.89 -4.97 -9.44
CA PRO A 193 -10.70 -6.00 -8.41
C PRO A 193 -11.44 -7.30 -8.71
N ASP A 194 -12.61 -7.26 -9.33
CA ASP A 194 -13.42 -8.43 -9.72
C ASP A 194 -12.79 -9.28 -10.84
N GLN A 195 -11.90 -8.71 -11.64
CA GLN A 195 -11.13 -9.47 -12.64
C GLN A 195 -10.05 -10.36 -11.99
N LEU A 196 -9.60 -10.03 -10.80
CA LEU A 196 -8.50 -10.73 -10.11
C LEU A 196 -8.93 -11.50 -8.87
N PHE A 197 -10.00 -11.06 -8.20
CA PHE A 197 -10.40 -11.57 -6.90
C PHE A 197 -11.89 -11.91 -6.89
N SER A 198 -12.24 -13.10 -6.41
CA SER A 198 -13.62 -13.46 -6.13
C SER A 198 -14.24 -12.54 -5.07
N ALA A 199 -15.57 -12.51 -4.97
CA ALA A 199 -16.27 -11.71 -3.96
C ALA A 199 -15.83 -12.07 -2.53
N GLN A 200 -15.55 -13.35 -2.26
CA GLN A 200 -15.05 -13.82 -0.97
C GLN A 200 -13.64 -13.27 -0.69
N GLU A 201 -12.73 -13.34 -1.65
CA GLU A 201 -11.37 -12.80 -1.54
C GLU A 201 -11.38 -11.28 -1.36
N GLN A 202 -12.22 -10.57 -2.10
CA GLN A 202 -12.41 -9.14 -1.91
C GLN A 202 -12.91 -8.82 -0.49
N GLY A 203 -13.81 -9.66 0.06
CA GLY A 203 -14.23 -9.57 1.46
C GLY A 203 -13.08 -9.73 2.45
N LEU A 204 -12.17 -10.71 2.22
CA LEU A 204 -10.95 -10.88 3.01
C LEU A 204 -10.05 -9.64 2.94
N LEU A 205 -9.80 -9.12 1.73
CA LEU A 205 -8.92 -7.97 1.50
C LEU A 205 -9.48 -6.69 2.15
N ARG A 206 -10.80 -6.46 2.12
CA ARG A 206 -11.43 -5.34 2.85
C ARG A 206 -11.29 -5.49 4.36
N ARG A 207 -11.53 -6.69 4.92
CA ARG A 207 -11.34 -6.95 6.36
C ARG A 207 -9.89 -6.78 6.78
N PHE A 208 -8.93 -7.20 5.94
CA PHE A 208 -7.51 -6.99 6.18
C PHE A 208 -7.18 -5.48 6.23
N ALA A 209 -7.62 -4.70 5.24
CA ALA A 209 -7.40 -3.25 5.22
C ALA A 209 -7.99 -2.58 6.47
N ALA A 210 -9.22 -2.96 6.89
CA ALA A 210 -9.84 -2.46 8.10
C ALA A 210 -9.05 -2.83 9.37
N ALA A 211 -8.59 -4.09 9.50
CA ALA A 211 -7.80 -4.55 10.65
C ALA A 211 -6.40 -3.91 10.73
N MET A 212 -5.85 -3.48 9.59
CA MET A 212 -4.63 -2.68 9.50
C MET A 212 -4.87 -1.19 9.71
N HIS A 213 -6.12 -0.73 9.83
CA HIS A 213 -6.51 0.68 9.79
C HIS A 213 -5.95 1.41 8.56
N LEU A 214 -5.92 0.71 7.43
CA LEU A 214 -5.41 1.21 6.16
C LEU A 214 -6.56 1.85 5.38
N ASP A 215 -6.94 3.09 5.78
CA ASP A 215 -8.03 3.82 5.15
C ASP A 215 -7.70 4.19 3.70
N TYR A 216 -6.45 4.57 3.45
CA TYR A 216 -5.87 4.81 2.13
C TYR A 216 -4.51 4.15 2.02
N GLY A 217 -4.35 3.28 1.03
CA GLY A 217 -3.09 2.56 0.89
C GLY A 217 -3.08 1.56 -0.26
N GLU A 218 -2.03 0.75 -0.28
CA GLU A 218 -1.87 -0.37 -1.20
C GLU A 218 -1.45 -1.64 -0.46
N MET A 219 -1.86 -2.78 -1.00
CA MET A 219 -1.50 -4.12 -0.52
C MET A 219 -0.85 -4.89 -1.66
N ASP A 220 0.28 -5.56 -1.40
CA ASP A 220 0.82 -6.54 -2.34
C ASP A 220 0.27 -7.92 -1.99
N VAL A 221 -0.34 -8.57 -2.99
CA VAL A 221 -1.03 -9.86 -2.85
C VAL A 221 -0.38 -10.88 -3.78
N LEU A 222 -0.17 -12.10 -3.29
CA LEU A 222 0.25 -13.24 -4.08
C LEU A 222 -0.90 -14.24 -4.17
N ARG A 223 -1.05 -14.91 -5.30
CA ARG A 223 -1.91 -16.09 -5.45
C ARG A 223 -1.02 -17.31 -5.63
N ASP A 224 -1.22 -18.30 -4.79
CA ASP A 224 -0.56 -19.60 -4.90
C ASP A 224 -1.24 -20.40 -6.01
N GLN A 225 -0.49 -20.72 -7.05
CA GLN A 225 -1.02 -21.44 -8.23
C GLN A 225 -1.39 -22.90 -7.91
N SER A 226 -0.79 -23.48 -6.87
CA SER A 226 -1.06 -24.87 -6.49
C SER A 226 -2.33 -25.02 -5.65
N THR A 227 -2.67 -24.01 -4.84
CA THR A 227 -3.81 -24.06 -3.90
C THR A 227 -4.92 -23.09 -4.26
N GLY A 228 -4.66 -22.10 -5.10
CA GLY A 228 -5.55 -20.98 -5.41
C GLY A 228 -5.68 -19.95 -4.28
N LEU A 229 -5.08 -20.18 -3.11
CA LEU A 229 -5.16 -19.26 -1.97
C LEU A 229 -4.40 -17.96 -2.26
N ILE A 230 -4.94 -16.86 -1.73
CA ILE A 230 -4.27 -15.56 -1.79
C ILE A 230 -3.57 -15.25 -0.46
N TYR A 231 -2.50 -14.45 -0.52
CA TYR A 231 -1.73 -14.00 0.64
C TYR A 231 -1.40 -12.52 0.51
N VAL A 232 -1.72 -11.72 1.52
CA VAL A 232 -1.20 -10.35 1.62
C VAL A 232 0.21 -10.41 2.18
N VAL A 233 1.20 -9.92 1.42
CA VAL A 233 2.63 -10.02 1.74
C VAL A 233 3.28 -8.67 2.07
N ASP A 234 2.57 -7.58 1.83
CA ASP A 234 2.99 -6.22 2.13
C ASP A 234 1.81 -5.27 2.19
N ALA A 235 1.92 -4.22 3.01
CA ALA A 235 0.98 -3.10 3.07
C ALA A 235 1.75 -1.79 3.08
N ASN A 236 1.23 -0.77 2.38
CA ASN A 236 1.86 0.54 2.30
C ASN A 236 0.82 1.65 2.40
N ARG A 237 0.97 2.55 3.37
CA ARG A 237 0.08 3.72 3.59
C ARG A 237 0.45 4.95 2.77
N THR A 238 1.54 4.91 2.01
CA THR A 238 1.96 5.95 1.08
C THR A 238 2.14 5.35 -0.31
N PRO A 239 1.03 5.06 -1.02
CA PRO A 239 1.05 4.35 -2.29
C PRO A 239 1.98 4.96 -3.32
N THR A 240 2.52 4.08 -4.16
CA THR A 240 3.38 4.47 -5.28
C THR A 240 2.83 3.91 -6.59
N ARG A 241 3.05 4.64 -7.68
CA ARG A 241 2.70 4.09 -9.00
C ARG A 241 3.58 2.88 -9.29
N PRO A 242 3.00 1.73 -9.67
CA PRO A 242 3.81 0.56 -10.01
C PRO A 242 4.68 0.86 -11.23
N PRO A 243 5.99 0.53 -11.19
CA PRO A 243 6.83 0.55 -12.39
C PRO A 243 6.21 -0.31 -13.49
N GLY A 244 6.41 0.08 -14.76
CA GLY A 244 5.89 -0.67 -15.90
C GLY A 244 4.40 -0.43 -16.22
N LEU A 245 3.68 0.41 -15.46
CA LEU A 245 2.34 0.87 -15.84
C LEU A 245 2.44 1.81 -17.05
N ALA A 246 1.75 1.46 -18.13
CA ALA A 246 1.77 2.23 -19.36
C ALA A 246 1.12 3.61 -19.16
N GLU A 247 1.65 4.64 -19.80
CA GLU A 247 1.19 6.03 -19.64
C GLU A 247 -0.28 6.21 -20.10
N LYS A 248 -0.69 5.47 -21.14
CA LYS A 248 -2.06 5.47 -21.65
C LYS A 248 -3.10 5.09 -20.59
N ASP A 249 -2.72 4.30 -19.57
CA ASP A 249 -3.60 3.79 -18.54
C ASP A 249 -3.67 4.72 -17.30
N TRP A 250 -2.82 5.75 -17.21
CA TRP A 250 -2.74 6.61 -16.03
C TRP A 250 -4.05 7.36 -15.76
N ALA A 251 -4.69 7.87 -16.81
CA ALA A 251 -5.90 8.67 -16.64
C ALA A 251 -7.00 7.83 -15.98
N SER A 252 -7.35 6.69 -16.57
CA SER A 252 -8.42 5.81 -16.08
C SER A 252 -8.12 5.25 -14.67
N VAL A 253 -6.87 4.89 -14.41
CA VAL A 253 -6.44 4.40 -13.09
C VAL A 253 -6.62 5.47 -12.01
N TYR A 254 -6.25 6.72 -12.29
CA TYR A 254 -6.40 7.79 -11.31
C TYR A 254 -7.84 8.29 -11.18
N ASP A 255 -8.67 8.13 -12.21
CA ASP A 255 -10.11 8.38 -12.13
C ASP A 255 -10.78 7.39 -11.17
N LEU A 256 -10.47 6.09 -11.28
CA LEU A 256 -10.96 5.06 -10.38
C LEU A 256 -10.50 5.29 -8.93
N GLN A 257 -9.24 5.67 -8.74
CA GLN A 257 -8.71 5.96 -7.40
C GLN A 257 -9.33 7.23 -6.80
N ALA A 258 -9.59 8.25 -7.61
CA ALA A 258 -10.24 9.48 -7.16
C ALA A 258 -11.68 9.20 -6.75
N GLU A 259 -12.40 8.39 -7.52
CA GLU A 259 -13.77 7.98 -7.18
C GLU A 259 -13.83 7.26 -5.83
N ALA A 260 -12.95 6.28 -5.63
CA ALA A 260 -12.88 5.57 -4.34
C ALA A 260 -12.46 6.51 -3.19
N PHE A 261 -11.59 7.47 -3.45
CA PHE A 261 -11.10 8.41 -2.43
C PHE A 261 -12.19 9.35 -1.90
N LYS A 262 -13.25 9.61 -2.66
CA LYS A 262 -14.39 10.42 -2.22
C LYS A 262 -15.00 9.88 -0.91
N ALA A 263 -15.09 8.58 -0.74
CA ALA A 263 -15.60 7.98 0.48
C ALA A 263 -14.85 8.44 1.75
N LEU A 264 -13.55 8.72 1.61
CA LEU A 264 -12.72 9.25 2.71
C LEU A 264 -13.00 10.73 3.01
N LEU A 265 -13.63 11.46 2.10
CA LEU A 265 -13.91 12.88 2.25
C LEU A 265 -15.33 13.15 2.75
N GLN A 266 -16.20 12.14 2.79
CA GLN A 266 -17.59 12.27 3.26
C GLN A 266 -17.71 12.90 4.65
N PRO A 267 -16.87 12.55 5.67
CA PRO A 267 -16.97 13.16 6.99
C PRO A 267 -16.83 14.70 6.99
N TRP A 268 -16.20 15.26 5.95
CA TRP A 268 -16.01 16.71 5.78
C TRP A 268 -16.95 17.34 4.73
N GLY A 269 -17.92 16.59 4.21
CA GLY A 269 -18.87 17.10 3.21
C GLY A 269 -18.24 17.41 1.85
N LEU A 270 -17.14 16.76 1.49
CA LEU A 270 -16.37 16.99 0.26
C LEU A 270 -16.45 15.82 -0.75
N ALA A 271 -17.48 14.99 -0.68
CA ALA A 271 -17.67 13.83 -1.57
C ALA A 271 -18.60 14.14 -2.75
#